data_f1f09b99cb0567b154f800d85247e1b2
#
_entry.id   f1f09b99cb0567b154f800d85247e1b2
#
_cell.length_a   1.000
_cell.length_b   1.000
_cell.length_c   1.000
_cell.angle_alpha   90.00
_cell.angle_beta   90.00
_cell.angle_gamma   90.00
#
_symmetry.space_group_name_H-M   'P 1'
#
loop_
_entity.id
_entity.type
_entity.pdbx_description
1 polymer ?
#
loop_
_entity_poly.entity_id
_entity_poly.type
_entity_poly.pdbx_seq_one_letter_code
_entity_poly.pdbx_strand_id
1 'polypeptide(L)'
;MIRDLPAPGAESPVAKARAASSVLLLITVAVLLGVAATAEAASKTVHIRGKAYSFNHAEIHLVGATIRVREMPGRSAVTDANGDYDLEVPDDATITPYIDPGPGFNEIDLQTFHTRGQNIRNANFQTPADLEYQGLAALLGVELGPDGRPTECVVVTTVSARDVRGVPFDTFVERTPHGVAGATASTVPALPGPTYFNDAVIPDPAQTESSGDGGIVWDRVPAGTYRFLAQHPSTAFASFLATCEPGRVVNANPPWGMYELAVGEEPPGAGIVAASVEKPRAVRSGKRDRFVQLRVETAEGIGVRTVLRKAGERVARKTVSNLQRGSLRLRLRIGQRVRPGRALVRTRLLDAAGDRVIDKRRIRLPRAGRRG
;
A
#
# COMPACT_ATOMS: atom_id res chain seq x y z
N MET A 1 22.20 -41.96 72.66
CA MET A 1 21.53 -41.56 73.91
C MET A 1 20.11 -41.21 73.50
N ILE A 2 19.23 -42.14 73.67
CA ILE A 2 18.34 -42.33 74.81
C ILE A 2 17.18 -41.33 74.73
N ARG A 3 16.03 -41.85 74.35
CA ARG A 3 14.75 -42.04 75.06
C ARG A 3 13.81 -40.84 74.88
N ASP A 4 12.49 -40.90 74.81
CA ASP A 4 11.51 -41.97 74.85
C ASP A 4 10.16 -41.43 74.41
N LEU A 5 9.35 -42.22 73.77
CA LEU A 5 7.89 -42.11 73.69
C LEU A 5 7.20 -42.23 75.07
N PRO A 6 5.92 -41.86 75.30
CA PRO A 6 4.83 -42.64 74.75
C PRO A 6 3.50 -41.91 74.47
N ALA A 7 2.64 -42.56 73.71
CA ALA A 7 1.18 -42.42 73.67
C ALA A 7 0.59 -43.11 75.00
N PRO A 8 -0.73 -43.26 75.24
CA PRO A 8 -1.95 -43.20 74.44
C PRO A 8 -3.23 -42.70 75.19
N GLY A 9 -4.38 -42.89 74.61
CA GLY A 9 -5.66 -42.99 75.25
C GLY A 9 -6.74 -42.14 74.64
N ALA A 10 -7.68 -42.62 74.00
CA ALA A 10 -8.81 -43.46 74.13
C ALA A 10 -10.15 -42.69 74.25
N GLU A 11 -11.00 -43.06 73.35
CA GLU A 11 -12.44 -43.35 73.47
C GLU A 11 -13.49 -42.25 73.23
N SER A 12 -14.38 -42.64 72.27
CA SER A 12 -15.66 -42.07 71.89
C SER A 12 -16.70 -42.15 73.04
N PRO A 13 -17.91 -41.53 72.97
CA PRO A 13 -18.98 -42.16 72.20
C PRO A 13 -20.01 -41.23 71.50
N VAL A 14 -20.53 -41.80 70.47
CA VAL A 14 -21.87 -41.81 69.89
C VAL A 14 -22.96 -40.96 70.61
N ALA A 15 -23.58 -40.02 69.90
CA ALA A 15 -24.98 -39.66 70.06
C ALA A 15 -25.64 -39.37 68.72
N LYS A 16 -26.63 -40.15 68.40
CA LYS A 16 -27.56 -39.99 67.25
C LYS A 16 -28.47 -38.81 67.49
N ALA A 17 -28.71 -37.96 66.47
CA ALA A 17 -29.96 -37.28 66.25
C ALA A 17 -30.16 -36.88 64.81
N ARG A 18 -31.07 -37.48 64.20
CA ARG A 18 -32.05 -37.28 63.12
C ARG A 18 -31.99 -35.98 62.36
N ALA A 19 -31.85 -36.13 61.05
CA ALA A 19 -32.65 -35.67 59.92
C ALA A 19 -33.21 -34.26 59.98
N ALA A 20 -32.69 -33.39 59.07
CA ALA A 20 -33.51 -32.52 58.26
C ALA A 20 -32.82 -32.30 56.91
N SER A 21 -33.44 -32.79 55.87
CA SER A 21 -33.08 -32.56 54.48
C SER A 21 -33.16 -31.09 54.18
N SER A 22 -32.00 -30.51 53.84
CA SER A 22 -31.96 -29.24 53.08
C SER A 22 -30.98 -29.46 51.98
N VAL A 23 -31.53 -29.75 50.79
CA VAL A 23 -30.83 -29.77 49.54
C VAL A 23 -30.38 -28.35 49.26
N LEU A 24 -29.18 -28.01 49.67
CA LEU A 24 -28.51 -26.83 49.23
C LEU A 24 -27.88 -27.11 47.86
N LEU A 25 -28.67 -26.82 46.82
CA LEU A 25 -28.21 -26.86 45.44
C LEU A 25 -27.12 -25.79 45.30
N LEU A 26 -25.86 -26.21 45.46
CA LEU A 26 -24.71 -25.39 45.06
C LEU A 26 -24.72 -25.33 43.55
N ILE A 27 -25.39 -24.28 43.01
CA ILE A 27 -25.22 -23.84 41.63
C ILE A 27 -23.82 -23.24 41.57
N THR A 28 -22.86 -24.07 41.24
CA THR A 28 -21.56 -23.61 40.75
C THR A 28 -21.82 -23.00 39.38
N VAL A 29 -22.10 -21.69 39.35
CA VAL A 29 -22.02 -20.89 38.15
C VAL A 29 -20.53 -20.85 37.77
N ALA A 30 -20.10 -21.84 37.01
CA ALA A 30 -18.88 -21.75 36.23
C ALA A 30 -19.13 -20.62 35.24
N VAL A 31 -18.69 -19.43 35.60
CA VAL A 31 -18.47 -18.35 34.66
C VAL A 31 -17.36 -18.84 33.76
N LEU A 32 -17.75 -19.57 32.72
CA LEU A 32 -16.94 -19.75 31.53
C LEU A 32 -16.82 -18.35 30.95
N LEU A 33 -15.82 -17.61 31.41
CA LEU A 33 -15.19 -16.55 30.61
C LEU A 33 -14.69 -17.23 29.34
N GLY A 34 -15.60 -17.37 28.39
CA GLY A 34 -15.25 -17.61 27.01
C GLY A 34 -14.42 -16.42 26.58
N VAL A 35 -13.10 -16.55 26.74
CA VAL A 35 -12.17 -15.83 25.92
C VAL A 35 -12.50 -16.31 24.51
N ALA A 36 -13.41 -15.59 23.85
CA ALA A 36 -13.49 -15.65 22.41
C ALA A 36 -12.12 -15.17 21.93
N ALA A 37 -11.18 -16.10 21.81
CA ALA A 37 -10.06 -15.91 20.93
C ALA A 37 -10.74 -15.63 19.58
N THR A 38 -10.85 -14.37 19.24
CA THR A 38 -11.07 -13.99 17.87
C THR A 38 -9.91 -14.66 17.13
N ALA A 39 -10.20 -15.79 16.51
CA ALA A 39 -9.28 -16.36 15.52
C ALA A 39 -9.15 -15.23 14.52
N GLU A 40 -8.10 -14.45 14.67
CA GLU A 40 -7.64 -13.51 13.66
C GLU A 40 -7.44 -14.41 12.45
N ALA A 41 -8.36 -14.32 11.50
CA ALA A 41 -8.28 -15.09 10.27
C ALA A 41 -6.89 -14.78 9.74
N ALA A 42 -6.02 -15.80 9.72
CA ALA A 42 -4.64 -15.63 9.28
C ALA A 42 -4.69 -14.87 7.96
N SER A 43 -4.26 -13.61 7.98
CA SER A 43 -4.28 -12.78 6.79
C SER A 43 -3.41 -13.52 5.77
N LYS A 44 -3.96 -13.74 4.58
CA LYS A 44 -3.17 -14.32 3.50
C LYS A 44 -1.91 -13.48 3.36
N THR A 45 -0.80 -14.13 3.14
CA THR A 45 0.48 -13.48 2.91
C THR A 45 0.94 -13.70 1.48
N VAL A 46 1.73 -12.78 0.99
CA VAL A 46 2.43 -12.85 -0.29
C VAL A 46 3.90 -12.53 -0.07
N HIS A 47 4.74 -12.92 -1.02
CA HIS A 47 6.17 -12.72 -0.95
C HIS A 47 6.61 -11.62 -1.93
N ILE A 48 7.49 -10.75 -1.47
CA ILE A 48 8.26 -9.82 -2.30
C ILE A 48 9.66 -10.37 -2.41
N ARG A 49 10.10 -10.63 -3.62
CA ARG A 49 11.41 -11.22 -3.93
C ARG A 49 12.16 -10.39 -4.93
N GLY A 50 13.45 -10.27 -4.73
CA GLY A 50 14.32 -9.54 -5.63
C GLY A 50 15.77 -9.66 -5.21
N LYS A 51 16.60 -8.88 -5.85
CA LYS A 51 18.03 -8.78 -5.63
C LYS A 51 18.40 -7.34 -5.25
N ALA A 52 19.36 -7.18 -4.34
CA ALA A 52 19.97 -5.90 -4.00
C ALA A 52 21.40 -5.85 -4.54
N TYR A 53 21.72 -4.81 -5.30
CA TYR A 53 23.01 -4.62 -5.94
C TYR A 53 23.33 -3.13 -6.12
N SER A 54 24.60 -2.84 -6.38
CA SER A 54 25.08 -1.48 -6.60
C SER A 54 24.57 -0.92 -7.94
N PHE A 55 24.21 0.36 -7.94
CA PHE A 55 23.80 1.07 -9.17
C PHE A 55 24.92 1.01 -10.21
N ASN A 56 24.58 0.71 -11.45
CA ASN A 56 25.50 0.49 -12.59
C ASN A 56 26.57 -0.61 -12.40
N HIS A 57 26.56 -1.32 -11.27
CA HIS A 57 27.51 -2.38 -10.93
C HIS A 57 26.75 -3.62 -10.45
N ALA A 58 26.06 -4.28 -11.40
CA ALA A 58 25.20 -5.42 -11.08
C ALA A 58 25.95 -6.63 -10.49
N GLU A 59 27.26 -6.70 -10.71
CA GLU A 59 28.18 -7.69 -10.13
C GLU A 59 28.46 -7.45 -8.63
N ILE A 60 28.18 -6.23 -8.11
CA ILE A 60 28.37 -5.91 -6.71
C ILE A 60 27.06 -6.12 -5.95
N HIS A 61 26.94 -7.29 -5.35
CA HIS A 61 25.77 -7.64 -4.56
C HIS A 61 25.81 -7.04 -3.15
N LEU A 62 24.71 -6.49 -2.65
CA LEU A 62 24.60 -5.95 -1.29
C LEU A 62 24.23 -7.09 -0.33
N VAL A 63 25.26 -7.71 0.25
CA VAL A 63 25.14 -8.83 1.19
C VAL A 63 24.85 -8.33 2.60
N GLY A 64 23.88 -8.92 3.30
CA GLY A 64 23.55 -8.53 4.67
C GLY A 64 22.74 -7.25 4.78
N ALA A 65 22.32 -6.66 3.67
CA ALA A 65 21.43 -5.50 3.65
C ALA A 65 20.04 -5.86 4.19
N THR A 66 19.42 -4.94 4.91
CA THR A 66 18.10 -5.16 5.50
C THR A 66 16.99 -4.55 4.65
N ILE A 67 16.11 -5.39 4.14
CA ILE A 67 14.91 -4.96 3.40
C ILE A 67 13.75 -4.83 4.40
N ARG A 68 13.04 -3.71 4.35
CA ARG A 68 11.90 -3.39 5.21
C ARG A 68 10.72 -2.81 4.43
N VAL A 69 9.62 -2.55 5.12
CA VAL A 69 8.41 -1.91 4.57
C VAL A 69 8.07 -0.69 5.41
N ARG A 70 7.87 0.48 4.79
CA ARG A 70 7.58 1.74 5.47
C ARG A 70 6.33 1.66 6.35
N GLU A 71 5.28 1.05 5.83
CA GLU A 71 3.99 0.91 6.51
C GLU A 71 4.00 -0.19 7.59
N MET A 72 5.05 -1.04 7.64
CA MET A 72 5.14 -2.22 8.50
C MET A 72 6.53 -2.38 9.10
N PRO A 73 6.95 -1.53 10.03
CA PRO A 73 8.34 -1.49 10.53
C PRO A 73 8.81 -2.78 11.20
N GLY A 74 7.87 -3.66 11.62
CA GLY A 74 8.20 -4.98 12.16
C GLY A 74 8.44 -6.07 11.11
N ARG A 75 8.30 -5.78 9.81
CA ARG A 75 8.55 -6.73 8.72
C ARG A 75 9.90 -6.44 8.08
N SER A 76 10.78 -7.44 8.04
CA SER A 76 12.08 -7.33 7.40
C SER A 76 12.58 -8.65 6.87
N ALA A 77 13.50 -8.58 5.91
CA ALA A 77 14.31 -9.67 5.40
C ALA A 77 15.75 -9.18 5.26
N VAL A 78 16.70 -10.08 5.22
CA VAL A 78 18.13 -9.77 5.02
C VAL A 78 18.58 -10.43 3.73
N THR A 79 19.37 -9.73 2.95
CA THR A 79 19.93 -10.25 1.69
C THR A 79 20.99 -11.30 1.95
N ASP A 80 20.99 -12.34 1.16
CA ASP A 80 21.97 -13.43 1.21
C ASP A 80 23.28 -13.10 0.50
N ALA A 81 24.16 -14.09 0.35
CA ALA A 81 25.48 -13.94 -0.31
C ALA A 81 25.38 -13.52 -1.80
N ASN A 82 24.24 -13.72 -2.43
CA ASN A 82 23.98 -13.32 -3.81
C ASN A 82 23.18 -12.02 -3.91
N GLY A 83 22.93 -11.35 -2.77
CA GLY A 83 22.06 -10.19 -2.69
C GLY A 83 20.56 -10.51 -2.82
N ASP A 84 20.17 -11.77 -2.81
CA ASP A 84 18.77 -12.18 -2.94
C ASP A 84 18.02 -12.02 -1.61
N TYR A 85 16.75 -11.64 -1.68
CA TYR A 85 15.88 -11.54 -0.51
C TYR A 85 14.47 -12.08 -0.77
N ASP A 86 13.81 -12.49 0.31
CA ASP A 86 12.43 -12.95 0.34
C ASP A 86 11.73 -12.35 1.57
N LEU A 87 10.84 -11.39 1.32
CA LEU A 87 10.10 -10.67 2.35
C LEU A 87 8.63 -11.05 2.32
N GLU A 88 8.13 -11.61 3.41
CA GLU A 88 6.72 -11.93 3.57
C GLU A 88 5.93 -10.71 4.08
N VAL A 89 4.83 -10.39 3.38
CA VAL A 89 3.92 -9.28 3.71
C VAL A 89 2.46 -9.72 3.62
N PRO A 90 1.53 -9.04 4.31
CA PRO A 90 0.10 -9.33 4.17
C PRO A 90 -0.39 -9.13 2.73
N ASP A 91 -1.38 -9.93 2.34
CA ASP A 91 -2.16 -9.69 1.13
C ASP A 91 -3.18 -8.54 1.34
N ASP A 92 -3.65 -7.93 0.23
CA ASP A 92 -4.55 -6.77 0.23
C ASP A 92 -4.00 -5.59 1.06
N ALA A 93 -2.69 -5.35 0.98
CA ALA A 93 -1.97 -4.32 1.70
C ALA A 93 -1.23 -3.37 0.76
N THR A 94 -1.17 -2.11 1.15
CA THR A 94 -0.30 -1.11 0.51
C THR A 94 1.05 -1.13 1.20
N ILE A 95 2.11 -1.26 0.43
CA ILE A 95 3.46 -1.43 0.91
C ILE A 95 4.46 -0.63 0.07
N THR A 96 5.41 -0.01 0.75
CA THR A 96 6.58 0.64 0.14
C THR A 96 7.84 -0.01 0.69
N PRO A 97 8.40 -1.01 -0.03
CA PRO A 97 9.64 -1.65 0.38
C PRO A 97 10.81 -0.67 0.29
N TYR A 98 11.73 -0.75 1.24
CA TYR A 98 12.98 0.01 1.22
C TYR A 98 14.14 -0.84 1.72
N ILE A 99 15.35 -0.46 1.32
CA ILE A 99 16.58 -1.10 1.74
C ILE A 99 17.37 -0.19 2.67
N ASP A 100 17.85 -0.76 3.78
CA ASP A 100 18.93 -0.24 4.60
C ASP A 100 20.19 -1.02 4.19
N PRO A 101 21.02 -0.45 3.30
CA PRO A 101 22.10 -1.21 2.63
C PRO A 101 23.36 -1.34 3.50
N GLY A 102 23.41 -0.62 4.62
CA GLY A 102 24.63 -0.49 5.42
C GLY A 102 25.60 0.59 4.90
N PRO A 103 26.78 0.70 5.50
CA PRO A 103 27.74 1.75 5.18
C PRO A 103 28.22 1.72 3.72
N GLY A 104 28.42 2.89 3.14
CA GLY A 104 28.94 3.08 1.79
C GLY A 104 27.89 3.15 0.68
N PHE A 105 26.63 2.94 1.01
CA PHE A 105 25.51 2.98 0.07
C PHE A 105 24.32 3.74 0.64
N ASN A 106 23.50 4.33 -0.23
CA ASN A 106 22.36 5.12 0.17
C ASN A 106 21.08 4.27 0.31
N GLU A 107 20.26 4.59 1.30
CA GLU A 107 18.92 4.04 1.45
C GLU A 107 18.05 4.47 0.27
N ILE A 108 17.35 3.52 -0.35
CA ILE A 108 16.36 3.78 -1.39
C ILE A 108 15.06 3.02 -1.12
N ASP A 109 13.97 3.60 -1.60
CA ASP A 109 12.64 2.98 -1.63
C ASP A 109 12.39 2.38 -3.03
N LEU A 110 11.62 1.32 -3.10
CA LEU A 110 10.96 0.91 -4.34
C LEU A 110 9.64 1.69 -4.52
N GLN A 111 8.97 1.47 -5.65
CA GLN A 111 7.60 1.95 -5.83
C GLN A 111 6.67 1.45 -4.73
N THR A 112 5.56 2.16 -4.53
CA THR A 112 4.49 1.69 -3.66
C THR A 112 3.66 0.63 -4.38
N PHE A 113 3.61 -0.58 -3.82
CA PHE A 113 2.82 -1.69 -4.33
C PHE A 113 1.51 -1.84 -3.56
N HIS A 114 0.54 -2.48 -4.19
CA HIS A 114 -0.62 -3.05 -3.51
C HIS A 114 -0.66 -4.55 -3.78
N THR A 115 -0.57 -5.35 -2.72
CA THR A 115 -0.59 -6.81 -2.81
C THR A 115 -1.97 -7.32 -3.17
N ARG A 116 -2.07 -8.31 -4.08
CA ARG A 116 -3.34 -8.80 -4.63
C ARG A 116 -3.33 -10.32 -4.84
N GLY A 117 -2.92 -11.06 -3.84
CA GLY A 117 -2.88 -12.51 -3.86
C GLY A 117 -1.77 -13.09 -4.74
N GLN A 118 -0.87 -12.25 -5.26
CA GLN A 118 0.26 -12.69 -6.09
C GLN A 118 1.58 -12.21 -5.48
N ASN A 119 2.60 -13.06 -5.57
CA ASN A 119 3.96 -12.70 -5.20
C ASN A 119 4.51 -11.64 -6.15
N ILE A 120 5.22 -10.66 -5.59
CA ILE A 120 5.96 -9.65 -6.34
C ILE A 120 7.37 -10.20 -6.55
N ARG A 121 7.76 -10.37 -7.81
CA ARG A 121 9.08 -10.92 -8.19
C ARG A 121 9.93 -9.86 -8.84
N ASN A 122 11.25 -10.04 -8.80
CA ASN A 122 12.24 -9.11 -9.36
C ASN A 122 12.03 -7.67 -8.86
N ALA A 123 11.62 -7.50 -7.60
CA ALA A 123 11.56 -6.21 -6.95
C ALA A 123 12.98 -5.84 -6.50
N ASN A 124 13.82 -5.47 -7.48
CA ASN A 124 15.25 -5.32 -7.27
C ASN A 124 15.59 -3.93 -6.72
N PHE A 125 16.53 -3.88 -5.77
CA PHE A 125 17.12 -2.66 -5.25
C PHE A 125 18.42 -2.38 -5.98
N GLN A 126 18.45 -1.30 -6.75
CA GLN A 126 19.63 -0.80 -7.44
C GLN A 126 20.10 0.45 -6.68
N THR A 127 21.03 0.26 -5.78
CA THR A 127 21.39 1.22 -4.74
C THR A 127 22.71 1.92 -5.08
N PRO A 128 22.73 3.25 -5.21
CA PRO A 128 23.97 3.96 -5.51
C PRO A 128 24.93 3.98 -4.31
N ALA A 129 26.23 3.87 -4.59
CA ALA A 129 27.25 4.13 -3.60
C ALA A 129 27.24 5.63 -3.19
N ASP A 130 27.72 5.96 -1.99
CA ASP A 130 27.63 7.32 -1.44
C ASP A 130 28.21 8.39 -2.35
N LEU A 131 29.39 8.15 -2.96
CA LEU A 131 30.03 9.11 -3.86
C LEU A 131 29.28 9.26 -5.18
N GLU A 132 28.76 8.17 -5.72
CA GLU A 132 27.94 8.17 -6.94
C GLU A 132 26.64 8.93 -6.71
N TYR A 133 25.99 8.68 -5.58
CA TYR A 133 24.78 9.39 -5.18
C TYR A 133 25.02 10.91 -5.06
N GLN A 134 26.09 11.33 -4.38
CA GLN A 134 26.45 12.75 -4.25
C GLN A 134 26.75 13.38 -5.61
N GLY A 135 27.42 12.65 -6.51
CA GLY A 135 27.69 13.10 -7.86
C GLY A 135 26.39 13.31 -8.67
N LEU A 136 25.47 12.37 -8.62
CA LEU A 136 24.15 12.47 -9.28
C LEU A 136 23.31 13.60 -8.67
N ALA A 137 23.31 13.75 -7.35
CA ALA A 137 22.60 14.82 -6.67
C ALA A 137 23.14 16.20 -7.11
N ALA A 138 24.46 16.36 -7.17
CA ALA A 138 25.09 17.60 -7.65
C ALA A 138 24.76 17.90 -9.12
N LEU A 139 24.77 16.87 -9.99
CA LEU A 139 24.42 17.01 -11.41
C LEU A 139 22.97 17.47 -11.63
N LEU A 140 22.05 16.93 -10.80
CA LEU A 140 20.63 17.27 -10.86
C LEU A 140 20.27 18.54 -10.08
N GLY A 141 21.19 19.11 -9.31
CA GLY A 141 20.92 20.25 -8.42
C GLY A 141 20.01 19.88 -7.25
N VAL A 142 20.03 18.61 -6.82
CA VAL A 142 19.28 18.15 -5.65
C VAL A 142 19.95 18.69 -4.39
N GLU A 143 19.19 19.39 -3.56
CA GLU A 143 19.66 19.87 -2.28
C GLU A 143 19.70 18.70 -1.27
N LEU A 144 20.87 18.45 -0.69
CA LEU A 144 21.07 17.45 0.35
C LEU A 144 21.10 18.10 1.75
N GLY A 145 20.41 17.48 2.69
CA GLY A 145 20.45 17.84 4.10
C GLY A 145 21.78 17.46 4.78
N PRO A 146 21.95 17.82 6.05
CA PRO A 146 23.17 17.49 6.82
C PRO A 146 23.43 15.98 6.98
N ASP A 147 22.38 15.17 6.80
CA ASP A 147 22.42 13.71 6.84
C ASP A 147 22.74 13.08 5.47
N GLY A 148 23.02 13.90 4.46
CA GLY A 148 23.27 13.45 3.08
C GLY A 148 22.02 13.03 2.30
N ARG A 149 20.82 13.19 2.88
CA ARG A 149 19.55 12.84 2.22
C ARG A 149 18.95 14.05 1.48
N PRO A 150 18.16 13.86 0.43
CA PRO A 150 17.55 14.98 -0.29
C PRO A 150 16.55 15.71 0.62
N THR A 151 16.52 17.04 0.55
CA THR A 151 15.56 17.86 1.32
C THR A 151 14.12 17.68 0.87
N GLU A 152 13.91 17.26 -0.39
CA GLU A 152 12.66 16.78 -0.92
C GLU A 152 12.79 15.32 -1.36
N CYS A 153 11.74 14.71 -1.88
CA CYS A 153 11.84 13.35 -2.42
C CYS A 153 12.36 13.39 -3.85
N VAL A 154 13.17 12.39 -4.21
CA VAL A 154 13.62 12.14 -5.58
C VAL A 154 12.97 10.86 -6.08
N VAL A 155 12.45 10.86 -7.31
CA VAL A 155 11.87 9.65 -7.93
C VAL A 155 12.59 9.37 -9.23
N VAL A 156 13.24 8.22 -9.29
CA VAL A 156 13.94 7.71 -10.49
C VAL A 156 13.17 6.50 -11.01
N THR A 157 13.05 6.38 -12.31
CA THR A 157 12.37 5.26 -12.96
C THR A 157 12.87 5.10 -14.39
N THR A 158 12.50 3.99 -15.01
CA THR A 158 12.78 3.72 -16.43
C THR A 158 11.46 3.44 -17.16
N VAL A 159 11.30 4.02 -18.35
CA VAL A 159 10.30 3.58 -19.32
C VAL A 159 10.87 2.36 -20.02
N SER A 160 10.62 1.17 -19.46
CA SER A 160 11.34 -0.04 -19.87
C SER A 160 10.63 -0.83 -20.95
N ALA A 161 11.41 -1.43 -21.82
CA ALA A 161 10.96 -2.33 -22.88
C ALA A 161 10.38 -3.63 -22.29
N ARG A 162 9.46 -4.24 -23.03
CA ARG A 162 8.77 -5.46 -22.58
C ARG A 162 9.69 -6.66 -22.43
N ASP A 163 10.74 -6.74 -23.23
CA ASP A 163 11.66 -7.89 -23.28
C ASP A 163 12.60 -8.00 -22.08
N VAL A 164 12.67 -6.98 -21.22
CA VAL A 164 13.38 -7.04 -19.93
C VAL A 164 12.50 -7.55 -18.79
N ARG A 165 11.21 -7.82 -19.05
CA ARG A 165 10.27 -8.31 -18.04
C ARG A 165 10.32 -9.83 -17.89
N GLY A 166 10.35 -10.31 -16.65
CA GLY A 166 10.23 -11.73 -16.34
C GLY A 166 11.43 -12.57 -16.74
N VAL A 167 12.51 -11.96 -17.19
CA VAL A 167 13.77 -12.65 -17.49
C VAL A 167 14.59 -12.88 -16.21
N PRO A 168 15.48 -13.87 -16.16
CA PRO A 168 16.45 -14.02 -15.09
C PRO A 168 17.32 -12.76 -14.94
N PHE A 169 17.84 -12.52 -13.73
CA PHE A 169 18.64 -11.33 -13.43
C PHE A 169 19.85 -11.17 -14.36
N ASP A 170 20.61 -12.23 -14.58
CA ASP A 170 21.78 -12.20 -15.47
C ASP A 170 21.41 -11.81 -16.90
N THR A 171 20.30 -12.37 -17.41
CA THR A 171 19.77 -12.00 -18.74
C THR A 171 19.31 -10.54 -18.77
N PHE A 172 18.72 -10.04 -17.68
CA PHE A 172 18.33 -8.64 -17.57
C PHE A 172 19.54 -7.71 -17.64
N VAL A 173 20.62 -8.03 -16.91
CA VAL A 173 21.85 -7.22 -16.89
C VAL A 173 22.52 -7.19 -18.26
N GLU A 174 22.51 -8.30 -19.01
CA GLU A 174 23.09 -8.40 -20.35
C GLU A 174 22.29 -7.65 -21.42
N ARG A 175 21.00 -7.38 -21.17
CA ARG A 175 20.12 -6.69 -22.13
C ARG A 175 20.20 -5.18 -21.95
N THR A 176 21.10 -4.56 -22.68
CA THR A 176 21.18 -3.09 -22.77
C THR A 176 20.97 -2.63 -24.21
N PRO A 177 20.26 -1.53 -24.45
CA PRO A 177 19.55 -0.67 -23.51
C PRO A 177 18.24 -1.30 -22.98
N HIS A 178 17.77 -0.84 -21.81
CA HIS A 178 16.56 -1.36 -21.16
C HIS A 178 15.29 -0.60 -21.55
N GLY A 179 15.41 0.58 -22.14
CA GLY A 179 14.34 1.54 -22.29
C GLY A 179 13.62 1.52 -23.63
N VAL A 180 12.55 2.29 -23.70
CA VAL A 180 11.82 2.64 -24.91
C VAL A 180 12.06 4.12 -25.18
N ALA A 181 12.71 4.43 -26.33
CA ALA A 181 12.96 5.80 -26.76
C ALA A 181 11.66 6.50 -27.20
N GLY A 182 11.60 7.84 -27.08
CA GLY A 182 10.47 8.66 -27.57
C GLY A 182 9.25 8.68 -26.66
N ALA A 183 9.34 8.19 -25.45
CA ALA A 183 8.25 8.28 -24.48
C ALA A 183 8.36 9.56 -23.65
N THR A 184 7.20 10.19 -23.38
CA THR A 184 7.07 11.29 -22.42
C THR A 184 6.46 10.81 -21.12
N ALA A 185 6.78 11.47 -20.01
CA ALA A 185 6.28 11.07 -18.69
C ALA A 185 5.57 12.22 -17.97
N SER A 186 4.61 11.85 -17.13
CA SER A 186 3.79 12.78 -16.35
C SER A 186 3.37 12.17 -15.03
N THR A 187 2.80 12.98 -14.14
CA THR A 187 2.35 12.54 -12.83
C THR A 187 0.93 12.99 -12.51
N VAL A 188 0.28 12.26 -11.61
CA VAL A 188 -1.02 12.64 -11.03
C VAL A 188 -0.94 12.49 -9.50
N PRO A 189 -1.08 13.59 -8.70
CA PRO A 189 -1.19 14.99 -9.11
C PRO A 189 -0.02 15.47 -9.97
N ALA A 190 -0.26 16.45 -10.82
CA ALA A 190 0.75 16.98 -11.73
C ALA A 190 1.93 17.60 -10.97
N LEU A 191 3.13 17.25 -11.37
CA LEU A 191 4.40 17.83 -10.97
C LEU A 191 5.03 18.58 -12.15
N PRO A 192 6.03 19.44 -11.93
CA PRO A 192 6.92 19.89 -12.98
C PRO A 192 7.46 18.73 -13.82
N GLY A 193 7.81 18.99 -15.08
CA GLY A 193 8.32 17.95 -15.96
C GLY A 193 9.59 17.28 -15.41
N PRO A 194 9.83 16.02 -15.78
CA PRO A 194 11.04 15.30 -15.37
C PRO A 194 12.27 15.72 -16.19
N THR A 195 13.44 15.34 -15.72
CA THR A 195 14.66 15.24 -16.51
C THR A 195 14.80 13.83 -17.06
N TYR A 196 15.05 13.69 -18.36
CA TYR A 196 15.29 12.40 -19.02
C TYR A 196 16.78 12.10 -19.06
N PHE A 197 17.15 10.82 -19.09
CA PHE A 197 18.51 10.39 -19.25
C PHE A 197 18.82 10.20 -20.75
N ASN A 198 20.03 10.55 -21.14
CA ASN A 198 20.52 10.25 -22.48
C ASN A 198 21.01 8.80 -22.59
N ASP A 199 21.44 8.36 -23.79
CA ASP A 199 21.90 6.99 -24.01
C ASP A 199 23.20 6.61 -23.26
N ALA A 200 23.88 7.60 -22.67
CA ALA A 200 25.02 7.36 -21.78
C ALA A 200 24.61 7.22 -20.30
N VAL A 201 23.30 7.08 -20.00
CA VAL A 201 22.74 6.95 -18.64
C VAL A 201 23.03 8.19 -17.78
N ILE A 202 23.07 9.35 -18.41
CA ILE A 202 23.31 10.64 -17.73
C ILE A 202 22.06 11.50 -17.82
N PRO A 203 21.56 12.08 -16.70
CA PRO A 203 20.47 13.05 -16.74
C PRO A 203 20.84 14.23 -17.64
N ASP A 204 19.96 14.54 -18.61
CA ASP A 204 20.19 15.59 -19.61
C ASP A 204 18.97 16.52 -19.70
N PRO A 205 19.06 17.75 -19.19
CA PRO A 205 17.97 18.72 -19.24
C PRO A 205 17.53 19.13 -20.66
N ALA A 206 18.34 18.85 -21.68
CA ALA A 206 17.99 19.12 -23.07
C ALA A 206 17.06 18.07 -23.69
N GLN A 207 16.96 16.89 -23.05
CA GLN A 207 16.06 15.84 -23.48
C GLN A 207 14.60 16.18 -23.17
N THR A 208 13.70 15.98 -24.11
CA THR A 208 12.26 16.22 -23.95
C THR A 208 11.45 14.92 -23.90
N GLU A 209 12.10 13.80 -24.14
CA GLU A 209 11.54 12.44 -24.15
C GLU A 209 12.61 11.43 -23.78
N SER A 210 12.24 10.20 -23.51
CA SER A 210 13.16 9.13 -23.14
C SER A 210 14.09 8.75 -24.27
N SER A 211 15.36 8.48 -23.96
CA SER A 211 16.34 7.84 -24.85
C SER A 211 16.16 6.31 -24.87
N GLY A 212 17.08 5.59 -25.54
CA GLY A 212 17.13 4.14 -25.49
C GLY A 212 17.41 3.58 -24.10
N ASP A 213 18.06 4.33 -23.21
CA ASP A 213 18.19 3.99 -21.79
C ASP A 213 16.83 3.96 -21.08
N GLY A 214 15.94 4.90 -21.40
CA GLY A 214 14.61 5.02 -20.84
C GLY A 214 14.56 5.67 -19.45
N GLY A 215 15.69 6.09 -18.89
CA GLY A 215 15.81 6.68 -17.56
C GLY A 215 15.12 8.04 -17.44
N ILE A 216 14.47 8.26 -16.31
CA ILE A 216 13.70 9.48 -16.01
C ILE A 216 13.83 9.79 -14.53
N VAL A 217 14.01 11.06 -14.17
CA VAL A 217 14.07 11.52 -12.80
C VAL A 217 13.22 12.76 -12.54
N TRP A 218 12.51 12.75 -11.42
CA TRP A 218 11.94 13.94 -10.79
C TRP A 218 12.77 14.24 -9.55
N ASP A 219 13.50 15.32 -9.58
CA ASP A 219 14.49 15.72 -8.59
C ASP A 219 13.91 16.42 -7.36
N ARG A 220 12.68 16.91 -7.44
CA ARG A 220 11.99 17.66 -6.37
C ARG A 220 10.51 17.29 -6.33
N VAL A 221 10.20 16.26 -5.54
CA VAL A 221 8.83 15.77 -5.38
C VAL A 221 8.34 16.09 -3.98
N PRO A 222 7.35 16.96 -3.81
CA PRO A 222 6.77 17.24 -2.49
C PRO A 222 6.19 16.00 -1.83
N ALA A 223 6.08 16.00 -0.49
CA ALA A 223 5.49 14.90 0.26
C ALA A 223 4.09 14.54 -0.26
N GLY A 224 3.88 13.25 -0.53
CA GLY A 224 2.60 12.73 -1.07
C GLY A 224 2.76 11.43 -1.81
N THR A 225 1.64 10.89 -2.25
CA THR A 225 1.61 9.74 -3.15
C THR A 225 1.21 10.21 -4.54
N TYR A 226 2.01 9.86 -5.52
CA TYR A 226 1.86 10.25 -6.92
C TYR A 226 1.80 9.02 -7.80
N ARG A 227 0.97 9.08 -8.85
CA ARG A 227 0.99 8.11 -9.93
C ARG A 227 1.86 8.63 -11.04
N PHE A 228 2.79 7.82 -11.49
CA PHE A 228 3.72 8.09 -12.59
C PHE A 228 3.24 7.35 -13.84
N LEU A 229 3.20 8.06 -14.96
CA LEU A 229 2.62 7.62 -16.23
C LEU A 229 3.57 7.92 -17.36
N ALA A 230 3.69 6.99 -18.31
CA ALA A 230 4.38 7.21 -19.57
C ALA A 230 3.39 7.22 -20.74
N GLN A 231 3.71 7.97 -21.78
CA GLN A 231 2.95 8.06 -23.02
C GLN A 231 3.88 7.94 -24.22
N HIS A 232 3.47 7.17 -25.21
CA HIS A 232 4.18 7.00 -26.47
C HIS A 232 3.15 6.76 -27.58
N PRO A 233 3.37 7.21 -28.85
CA PRO A 233 2.39 7.12 -29.92
C PRO A 233 1.90 5.71 -30.25
N SER A 234 2.77 4.70 -30.08
CA SER A 234 2.49 3.32 -30.48
C SER A 234 2.58 2.31 -29.33
N THR A 235 2.97 2.73 -28.11
CA THR A 235 3.26 1.82 -27.01
C THR A 235 2.44 2.18 -25.78
N ALA A 236 1.80 1.20 -25.19
CA ALA A 236 1.13 1.34 -23.90
C ALA A 236 2.06 0.93 -22.75
N PHE A 237 1.99 1.64 -21.65
CA PHE A 237 2.81 1.40 -20.46
C PHE A 237 1.97 1.15 -19.23
N ALA A 238 2.51 0.36 -18.31
CA ALA A 238 2.05 0.33 -16.94
C ALA A 238 2.34 1.67 -16.26
N SER A 239 1.58 1.96 -15.20
CA SER A 239 1.83 3.08 -14.29
C SER A 239 2.21 2.56 -12.92
N PHE A 240 2.89 3.36 -12.12
CA PHE A 240 3.20 3.00 -10.74
C PHE A 240 2.87 4.12 -9.76
N LEU A 241 2.85 3.78 -8.47
CA LEU A 241 2.73 4.74 -7.38
C LEU A 241 4.06 4.89 -6.64
N ALA A 242 4.42 6.11 -6.28
CA ALA A 242 5.49 6.39 -5.33
C ALA A 242 4.95 7.22 -4.18
N THR A 243 5.30 6.82 -2.95
CA THR A 243 4.97 7.56 -1.72
C THR A 243 6.19 8.34 -1.29
N CYS A 244 6.16 9.63 -1.53
CA CYS A 244 7.23 10.57 -1.31
C CYS A 244 7.15 11.26 0.06
N GLU A 245 8.28 11.37 0.72
CA GLU A 245 8.53 12.22 1.90
C GLU A 245 9.94 12.80 1.79
N PRO A 246 10.25 13.92 2.45
CA PRO A 246 11.60 14.45 2.51
C PRO A 246 12.62 13.36 2.93
N GLY A 247 13.77 13.35 2.31
CA GLY A 247 14.82 12.37 2.56
C GLY A 247 14.70 11.06 1.82
N ARG A 248 13.64 10.85 1.02
CA ARG A 248 13.46 9.61 0.26
C ARG A 248 13.99 9.71 -1.16
N VAL A 249 14.57 8.61 -1.60
CA VAL A 249 14.86 8.34 -3.00
C VAL A 249 14.08 7.11 -3.40
N VAL A 250 13.12 7.27 -4.30
CA VAL A 250 12.33 6.16 -4.83
C VAL A 250 12.93 5.74 -6.16
N ASN A 251 13.34 4.48 -6.26
CA ASN A 251 13.88 3.90 -7.49
C ASN A 251 12.94 2.80 -8.00
N ALA A 252 12.10 3.14 -8.97
CA ALA A 252 11.13 2.24 -9.58
C ALA A 252 11.67 1.71 -10.92
N ASN A 253 12.71 0.90 -10.86
CA ASN A 253 13.43 0.37 -12.01
C ASN A 253 12.86 -0.95 -12.55
N PRO A 254 13.24 -1.32 -13.77
CA PRO A 254 12.84 -2.58 -14.39
C PRO A 254 13.05 -3.80 -13.48
N PRO A 255 12.14 -4.78 -13.57
CA PRO A 255 10.99 -4.89 -14.46
C PRO A 255 9.73 -4.16 -13.96
N TRP A 256 9.86 -3.35 -12.94
CA TRP A 256 8.79 -2.50 -12.38
C TRP A 256 8.88 -1.06 -12.93
N GLY A 257 8.16 -0.13 -12.35
CA GLY A 257 8.07 1.24 -12.87
C GLY A 257 7.09 1.34 -14.04
N MET A 258 7.47 2.09 -15.05
CA MET A 258 6.68 2.30 -16.27
C MET A 258 7.15 1.36 -17.38
N TYR A 259 6.72 0.10 -17.35
CA TYR A 259 7.11 -0.90 -18.35
C TYR A 259 6.10 -1.04 -19.49
N GLU A 260 6.60 -1.40 -20.66
CA GLU A 260 5.80 -1.67 -21.85
C GLU A 260 4.83 -2.83 -21.64
N LEU A 261 3.59 -2.63 -22.05
CA LEU A 261 2.54 -3.64 -22.05
C LEU A 261 2.45 -4.34 -23.39
N ALA A 262 2.13 -5.63 -23.38
CA ALA A 262 1.76 -6.34 -24.60
C ALA A 262 0.43 -5.81 -25.15
N VAL A 263 0.18 -6.02 -26.43
CA VAL A 263 -1.10 -5.68 -27.04
C VAL A 263 -2.22 -6.44 -26.33
N GLY A 264 -3.18 -5.69 -25.75
CA GLY A 264 -4.30 -6.27 -25.01
C GLY A 264 -3.95 -6.71 -23.57
N GLU A 265 -2.73 -6.48 -23.11
CA GLU A 265 -2.36 -6.71 -21.73
C GLU A 265 -2.98 -5.64 -20.84
N GLU A 266 -3.72 -6.08 -19.82
CA GLU A 266 -4.13 -5.18 -18.75
C GLU A 266 -2.95 -4.96 -17.80
N PRO A 267 -2.68 -3.72 -17.37
CA PRO A 267 -1.64 -3.46 -16.38
C PRO A 267 -1.92 -4.30 -15.13
N PRO A 268 -0.91 -4.98 -14.56
CA PRO A 268 -1.12 -5.71 -13.33
C PRO A 268 -1.66 -4.72 -12.31
N GLY A 269 -2.94 -4.90 -12.00
CA GLY A 269 -3.79 -4.07 -11.16
C GLY A 269 -3.06 -3.24 -10.14
N ALA A 270 -2.36 -2.22 -10.59
CA ALA A 270 -1.80 -1.21 -9.70
C ALA A 270 -2.91 -0.57 -8.86
N GLY A 271 -4.14 -0.65 -9.31
CA GLY A 271 -5.34 -0.18 -8.65
C GLY A 271 -5.19 1.17 -7.97
N ILE A 272 -6.28 1.74 -7.58
CA ILE A 272 -6.26 2.97 -6.78
C ILE A 272 -5.91 2.57 -5.34
N VAL A 273 -4.63 2.57 -5.01
CA VAL A 273 -4.15 2.14 -3.67
C VAL A 273 -4.13 3.29 -2.68
N ALA A 274 -3.98 4.51 -3.17
CA ALA A 274 -3.90 5.70 -2.34
C ALA A 274 -5.26 6.32 -2.00
N ALA A 275 -6.35 5.56 -2.12
CA ALA A 275 -7.70 6.06 -1.83
C ALA A 275 -8.49 5.09 -0.94
N SER A 276 -9.21 5.64 0.02
CA SER A 276 -10.10 4.90 0.93
C SER A 276 -11.50 5.47 0.94
N VAL A 277 -12.49 4.59 1.21
CA VAL A 277 -13.90 4.98 1.37
C VAL A 277 -14.36 4.60 2.77
N GLU A 278 -14.68 5.60 3.58
CA GLU A 278 -15.26 5.36 4.90
C GLU A 278 -16.65 4.71 4.78
N LYS A 279 -17.02 3.96 5.82
CA LYS A 279 -18.34 3.32 5.91
C LYS A 279 -19.45 4.38 5.81
N PRO A 280 -20.34 4.27 4.80
CA PRO A 280 -21.44 5.22 4.64
C PRO A 280 -22.38 5.24 5.84
N ARG A 281 -22.83 6.42 6.23
CA ARG A 281 -23.79 6.62 7.33
C ARG A 281 -25.05 7.32 6.80
N ALA A 282 -26.20 6.83 7.21
CA ALA A 282 -27.46 7.51 6.93
C ALA A 282 -27.75 8.49 8.08
N VAL A 283 -27.88 9.78 7.76
CA VAL A 283 -28.06 10.85 8.73
C VAL A 283 -29.31 11.67 8.43
N ARG A 284 -29.88 12.27 9.47
CA ARG A 284 -30.95 13.24 9.37
C ARG A 284 -30.39 14.64 9.63
N SER A 285 -30.94 15.61 8.91
CA SER A 285 -30.64 17.02 9.14
C SER A 285 -31.98 17.75 9.24
N GLY A 286 -32.35 18.14 10.44
CA GLY A 286 -33.66 18.71 10.75
C GLY A 286 -34.82 17.70 10.57
N LYS A 287 -36.06 18.22 10.51
CA LYS A 287 -37.26 17.39 10.47
C LYS A 287 -37.50 16.67 9.12
N ARG A 288 -36.99 17.19 8.01
CA ARG A 288 -37.34 16.71 6.66
C ARG A 288 -36.19 16.12 5.83
N ASP A 289 -34.96 16.52 6.12
CA ASP A 289 -33.83 16.15 5.27
C ASP A 289 -33.12 14.89 5.76
N ARG A 290 -32.92 13.97 4.83
CA ARG A 290 -32.19 12.73 5.02
C ARG A 290 -31.06 12.67 4.01
N PHE A 291 -29.89 12.22 4.45
CA PHE A 291 -28.70 12.08 3.61
C PHE A 291 -28.02 10.75 3.87
N VAL A 292 -27.33 10.26 2.86
CA VAL A 292 -26.21 9.34 3.06
C VAL A 292 -24.93 10.16 3.01
N GLN A 293 -24.13 10.04 4.06
CA GLN A 293 -22.80 10.66 4.14
C GLN A 293 -21.74 9.58 4.08
N LEU A 294 -20.66 9.87 3.36
CA LEU A 294 -19.41 9.10 3.37
C LEU A 294 -18.25 10.07 3.15
N ARG A 295 -17.08 9.65 3.56
CA ARG A 295 -15.84 10.35 3.30
C ARG A 295 -14.99 9.50 2.36
N VAL A 296 -14.37 10.14 1.40
CA VAL A 296 -13.35 9.56 0.54
C VAL A 296 -12.07 10.30 0.84
N GLU A 297 -11.02 9.58 1.15
CA GLU A 297 -9.68 10.11 1.30
C GLU A 297 -8.83 9.59 0.16
N THR A 298 -7.97 10.43 -0.40
CA THR A 298 -7.06 10.05 -1.47
C THR A 298 -5.77 10.83 -1.37
N ALA A 299 -4.67 10.15 -1.68
CA ALA A 299 -3.37 10.77 -1.89
C ALA A 299 -3.08 11.02 -3.39
N GLU A 300 -3.92 10.53 -4.29
CA GLU A 300 -3.80 10.73 -5.74
C GLU A 300 -5.06 11.34 -6.34
N GLY A 301 -4.95 11.84 -7.58
CA GLY A 301 -6.10 12.40 -8.33
C GLY A 301 -7.05 11.31 -8.79
N ILE A 302 -8.31 11.36 -8.35
CA ILE A 302 -9.34 10.36 -8.69
C ILE A 302 -10.67 10.99 -9.06
N GLY A 303 -11.40 10.32 -9.94
CA GLY A 303 -12.84 10.52 -10.13
C GLY A 303 -13.64 9.69 -9.12
N VAL A 304 -14.63 10.28 -8.48
CA VAL A 304 -15.49 9.62 -7.50
C VAL A 304 -16.93 9.62 -7.98
N ARG A 305 -17.54 8.44 -8.10
CA ARG A 305 -18.96 8.31 -8.40
C ARG A 305 -19.67 7.44 -7.37
N THR A 306 -20.51 8.06 -6.55
CA THR A 306 -21.32 7.36 -5.55
C THR A 306 -22.78 7.30 -5.98
N VAL A 307 -23.35 6.10 -5.91
CA VAL A 307 -24.77 5.82 -6.26
C VAL A 307 -25.43 5.13 -5.08
N LEU A 308 -26.57 5.67 -4.65
CA LEU A 308 -27.49 5.03 -3.71
C LEU A 308 -28.57 4.29 -4.47
N ARG A 309 -28.71 3.00 -4.22
CA ARG A 309 -29.77 2.15 -4.79
C ARG A 309 -30.66 1.56 -3.69
N LYS A 310 -31.93 1.44 -3.98
CA LYS A 310 -32.91 0.76 -3.13
C LYS A 310 -33.83 -0.07 -4.00
N ALA A 311 -34.02 -1.34 -3.67
CA ALA A 311 -34.81 -2.30 -4.47
C ALA A 311 -34.40 -2.28 -5.96
N GLY A 312 -33.10 -2.19 -6.25
CA GLY A 312 -32.57 -2.12 -7.62
C GLY A 312 -32.60 -0.73 -8.27
N GLU A 313 -33.45 0.17 -7.81
CA GLU A 313 -33.60 1.51 -8.39
C GLU A 313 -32.56 2.51 -7.85
N ARG A 314 -32.14 3.43 -8.70
CA ARG A 314 -31.25 4.52 -8.35
C ARG A 314 -32.02 5.63 -7.61
N VAL A 315 -31.70 5.81 -6.35
CA VAL A 315 -32.31 6.83 -5.47
C VAL A 315 -31.57 8.18 -5.49
N ALA A 316 -30.25 8.12 -5.51
CA ALA A 316 -29.42 9.31 -5.57
C ALA A 316 -28.06 9.00 -6.20
N ARG A 317 -27.44 10.03 -6.75
CA ARG A 317 -26.08 9.96 -7.34
C ARG A 317 -25.31 11.24 -7.03
N LYS A 318 -24.03 11.09 -6.76
CA LYS A 318 -23.06 12.20 -6.71
C LYS A 318 -21.83 11.78 -7.50
N THR A 319 -21.31 12.68 -8.32
CA THR A 319 -20.08 12.49 -9.10
C THR A 319 -19.17 13.68 -8.84
N VAL A 320 -17.89 13.40 -8.63
CA VAL A 320 -16.80 14.37 -8.62
C VAL A 320 -15.81 13.85 -9.63
N SER A 321 -15.54 14.60 -10.69
CA SER A 321 -14.73 14.14 -11.83
C SER A 321 -13.23 14.18 -11.52
N ASN A 322 -12.80 15.04 -10.63
CA ASN A 322 -11.39 15.19 -10.29
C ASN A 322 -11.27 15.62 -8.82
N LEU A 323 -11.10 14.64 -7.92
CA LEU A 323 -10.72 14.89 -6.54
C LEU A 323 -9.20 14.82 -6.50
N GLN A 324 -8.58 15.96 -6.26
CA GLN A 324 -7.14 16.04 -5.99
C GLN A 324 -6.82 15.41 -4.62
N ARG A 325 -5.54 15.29 -4.29
CA ARG A 325 -5.08 14.84 -2.97
C ARG A 325 -5.88 15.51 -1.86
N GLY A 326 -6.36 14.71 -0.92
CA GLY A 326 -7.08 15.19 0.25
C GLY A 326 -8.31 14.37 0.59
N SER A 327 -9.27 15.01 1.25
CA SER A 327 -10.47 14.39 1.78
C SER A 327 -11.72 15.04 1.22
N LEU A 328 -12.64 14.21 0.75
CA LEU A 328 -13.94 14.63 0.22
C LEU A 328 -15.08 14.06 1.08
N ARG A 329 -15.87 14.92 1.69
CA ARG A 329 -17.12 14.53 2.34
C ARG A 329 -18.27 14.59 1.34
N LEU A 330 -18.81 13.44 0.98
CA LEU A 330 -19.97 13.33 0.11
C LEU A 330 -21.28 13.27 0.90
N ARG A 331 -22.27 14.00 0.44
CA ARG A 331 -23.65 13.94 0.96
C ARG A 331 -24.60 13.66 -0.23
N LEU A 332 -25.33 12.55 -0.14
CA LEU A 332 -26.37 12.17 -1.12
C LEU A 332 -27.72 12.43 -0.46
N ARG A 333 -28.48 13.38 -0.99
CA ARG A 333 -29.82 13.67 -0.50
C ARG A 333 -30.78 12.54 -0.84
N ILE A 334 -31.56 12.10 0.13
CA ILE A 334 -32.59 11.07 -0.01
C ILE A 334 -33.95 11.75 -0.16
N GLY A 335 -34.57 11.57 -1.32
CA GLY A 335 -35.90 12.14 -1.56
C GLY A 335 -36.93 11.70 -0.52
N GLN A 336 -37.91 12.55 -0.23
CA GLN A 336 -38.93 12.28 0.81
C GLN A 336 -39.77 11.05 0.49
N ARG A 337 -40.02 10.75 -0.77
CA ARG A 337 -40.79 9.58 -1.24
C ARG A 337 -40.05 8.25 -1.07
N VAL A 338 -38.75 8.27 -0.82
CA VAL A 338 -37.96 7.05 -0.62
C VAL A 338 -38.35 6.41 0.71
N ARG A 339 -38.89 5.19 0.65
CA ARG A 339 -39.27 4.42 1.85
C ARG A 339 -38.03 4.08 2.70
N PRO A 340 -38.17 4.01 4.03
CA PRO A 340 -37.08 3.55 4.92
C PRO A 340 -36.70 2.09 4.62
N GLY A 341 -35.59 1.61 5.15
CA GLY A 341 -35.16 0.21 5.03
C GLY A 341 -33.79 0.03 4.36
N ARG A 342 -33.48 -1.18 3.97
CA ARG A 342 -32.17 -1.54 3.41
C ARG A 342 -31.93 -0.85 2.06
N ALA A 343 -30.72 -0.36 1.85
CA ALA A 343 -30.26 0.24 0.61
C ALA A 343 -28.78 -0.11 0.37
N LEU A 344 -28.34 -0.01 -0.86
CA LEU A 344 -26.97 -0.25 -1.29
C LEU A 344 -26.31 1.07 -1.70
N VAL A 345 -25.19 1.38 -1.09
CA VAL A 345 -24.28 2.44 -1.54
C VAL A 345 -23.19 1.77 -2.36
N ARG A 346 -22.99 2.24 -3.59
CA ARG A 346 -21.91 1.82 -4.47
C ARG A 346 -21.07 3.05 -4.80
N THR A 347 -19.82 3.04 -4.37
CA THR A 347 -18.83 4.07 -4.71
C THR A 347 -17.86 3.47 -5.70
N ARG A 348 -17.66 4.15 -6.83
CA ARG A 348 -16.62 3.85 -7.82
C ARG A 348 -15.60 4.97 -7.76
N LEU A 349 -14.35 4.59 -7.59
CA LEU A 349 -13.19 5.41 -7.74
C LEU A 349 -12.56 5.08 -9.10
N LEU A 350 -12.02 6.07 -9.77
CA LEU A 350 -11.35 5.92 -11.06
C LEU A 350 -10.19 6.91 -11.09
N ASP A 351 -8.98 6.43 -11.33
CA ASP A 351 -7.80 7.28 -11.48
C ASP A 351 -7.52 7.68 -12.94
N ALA A 352 -6.44 8.42 -13.15
CA ALA A 352 -6.03 8.88 -14.48
C ALA A 352 -5.50 7.74 -15.36
N ALA A 353 -5.02 6.66 -14.78
CA ALA A 353 -4.56 5.46 -15.50
C ALA A 353 -5.70 4.54 -15.94
N GLY A 354 -6.95 4.85 -15.54
CA GLY A 354 -8.11 4.02 -15.82
C GLY A 354 -8.38 2.91 -14.80
N ASP A 355 -7.54 2.79 -13.78
CA ASP A 355 -7.75 1.86 -12.69
C ASP A 355 -8.99 2.20 -11.88
N ARG A 356 -9.67 1.17 -11.38
CA ARG A 356 -10.95 1.36 -10.70
C ARG A 356 -11.07 0.52 -9.45
N VAL A 357 -11.60 1.14 -8.40
CA VAL A 357 -12.05 0.46 -7.19
C VAL A 357 -13.57 0.63 -7.05
N ILE A 358 -14.26 -0.44 -6.65
CA ILE A 358 -15.69 -0.41 -6.41
C ILE A 358 -15.95 -0.85 -4.97
N ASP A 359 -16.27 0.11 -4.11
CA ASP A 359 -16.79 -0.16 -2.77
C ASP A 359 -18.31 -0.35 -2.81
N LYS A 360 -18.82 -1.41 -2.16
CA LYS A 360 -20.24 -1.71 -2.06
C LYS A 360 -20.62 -1.92 -0.60
N ARG A 361 -21.44 -1.03 -0.04
CA ARG A 361 -21.89 -1.11 1.36
C ARG A 361 -23.42 -1.11 1.48
N ARG A 362 -23.94 -2.00 2.30
CA ARG A 362 -25.36 -2.01 2.68
C ARG A 362 -25.58 -1.10 3.87
N ILE A 363 -26.59 -0.26 3.80
CA ILE A 363 -26.98 0.66 4.88
C ILE A 363 -28.50 0.56 5.13
N ARG A 364 -28.94 1.08 6.27
CA ARG A 364 -30.37 1.21 6.58
C ARG A 364 -30.77 2.68 6.51
N LEU A 365 -31.70 3.02 5.63
CA LEU A 365 -32.24 4.36 5.51
C LEU A 365 -33.23 4.64 6.66
N PRO A 366 -33.14 5.80 7.32
CA PRO A 366 -34.07 6.17 8.41
C PRO A 366 -35.46 6.49 7.86
N ARG A 367 -36.45 6.43 8.74
CA ARG A 367 -37.82 6.91 8.44
C ARG A 367 -37.81 8.42 8.15
N ALA A 368 -38.65 8.87 7.22
CA ALA A 368 -38.90 10.30 7.08
C ALA A 368 -39.56 10.83 8.38
N GLY A 369 -39.25 12.04 8.77
CA GLY A 369 -39.96 12.69 9.90
C GLY A 369 -41.44 12.83 9.55
N ARG A 370 -42.33 12.64 10.53
CA ARG A 370 -43.74 12.93 10.37
C ARG A 370 -43.92 14.43 10.03
N ARG A 371 -44.85 14.74 9.11
CA ARG A 371 -45.38 16.11 8.99
C ARG A 371 -46.08 16.40 10.31
N GLY A 372 -45.53 17.29 11.11
CA GLY A 372 -46.24 17.94 12.20
C GLY A 372 -46.91 19.15 11.62
#